data_55ff583de6bbd6670ed73da65b2e5b71
#
_entry.id   55ff583de6bbd6670ed73da65b2e5b71
#
_cell.length_a   1.000
_cell.length_b   1.000
_cell.length_c   1.000
_cell.angle_alpha   90.00
_cell.angle_beta   90.00
_cell.angle_gamma   90.00
#
_symmetry.space_group_name_H-M   'P 1'
#
loop_
_entity.id
_entity.type
_entity.pdbx_description
1 polymer ?
#
loop_
_entity_poly.entity_id
_entity_poly.type
_entity_poly.pdbx_seq_one_letter_code
_entity_poly.pdbx_strand_id
1 'polypeptide(L)'
;MIKQLKGMFVPRLPEKSLLTIIGLIGTTVVPYNLFLHASLVKERWNKKEDLSSAKKDTIISIILGGLVSMAIIISAAAIQTTNITNAADLAKGLAPLYGEFAKYFLALGLFAAGITSAITAARTIMEEDAQ
;
A
#
# COMPACT_ATOMS: atom_id res chain seq x y z
N MET A 1 16.68 -0.23 15.41
CA MET A 1 15.71 -1.32 15.30
C MET A 1 14.73 -1.38 16.49
N ILE A 2 15.16 -1.52 17.74
CA ILE A 2 14.29 -1.60 18.93
C ILE A 2 13.44 -0.33 19.16
N LYS A 3 13.97 0.87 18.90
CA LYS A 3 13.21 2.13 18.99
C LYS A 3 12.10 2.25 17.95
N GLN A 4 12.28 1.69 16.77
CA GLN A 4 11.31 1.68 15.67
C GLN A 4 10.15 0.73 15.97
N LEU A 5 10.44 -0.45 16.52
CA LEU A 5 9.44 -1.41 16.98
C LEU A 5 8.61 -0.85 18.15
N LYS A 6 9.22 -0.12 19.09
CA LYS A 6 8.48 0.58 20.15
C LYS A 6 7.53 1.66 19.60
N GLY A 7 7.94 2.39 18.55
CA GLY A 7 7.09 3.39 17.89
C GLY A 7 5.85 2.81 17.20
N MET A 8 5.92 1.54 16.81
CA MET A 8 4.78 0.83 16.18
C MET A 8 3.66 0.51 17.19
N PHE A 9 4.01 0.24 18.45
CA PHE A 9 3.05 -0.13 19.50
C PHE A 9 2.64 1.06 20.39
N VAL A 10 3.42 2.13 20.40
CA VAL A 10 3.12 3.33 21.18
C VAL A 10 3.01 4.51 20.22
N PRO A 11 1.80 4.83 19.71
CA PRO A 11 1.62 5.95 18.79
C PRO A 11 1.97 7.25 19.52
N ARG A 12 2.98 7.96 19.02
CA ARG A 12 3.30 9.33 19.41
C ARG A 12 2.92 10.24 18.26
N LEU A 13 2.04 11.18 18.53
CA LEU A 13 1.64 12.22 17.59
C LEU A 13 2.56 13.41 17.75
N PRO A 14 3.50 13.66 16.83
CA PRO A 14 4.25 14.91 16.82
C PRO A 14 3.28 16.09 16.56
N GLU A 15 3.46 17.20 17.24
CA GLU A 15 2.50 18.35 17.27
C GLU A 15 2.11 18.91 15.90
N LYS A 16 2.90 18.68 14.86
CA LYS A 16 2.63 19.16 13.48
C LYS A 16 2.24 18.08 12.47
N SER A 17 2.05 16.84 12.90
CA SER A 17 1.81 15.70 11.99
C SER A 17 0.34 15.34 11.80
N LEU A 18 -0.59 16.01 12.48
CA LEU A 18 -2.00 15.65 12.44
C LEU A 18 -2.58 15.74 11.02
N LEU A 19 -2.30 16.81 10.28
CA LEU A 19 -2.76 16.97 8.90
C LEU A 19 -2.17 15.89 7.97
N THR A 20 -0.90 15.57 8.16
CA THR A 20 -0.24 14.51 7.37
C THR A 20 -0.85 13.14 7.66
N ILE A 21 -1.18 12.86 8.93
CA ILE A 21 -1.83 11.60 9.32
C ILE A 21 -3.24 11.51 8.76
N ILE A 22 -4.02 12.60 8.86
CA ILE A 22 -5.38 12.66 8.28
C ILE A 22 -5.31 12.48 6.76
N GLY A 23 -4.37 13.14 6.08
CA GLY A 23 -4.14 12.98 4.65
C GLY A 23 -3.79 11.54 4.29
N LEU A 24 -2.89 10.90 5.05
CA LEU A 24 -2.48 9.51 4.81
C LEU A 24 -3.66 8.53 5.00
N ILE A 25 -4.47 8.71 6.04
CA ILE A 25 -5.68 7.90 6.26
C ILE A 25 -6.67 8.14 5.12
N GLY A 26 -6.88 9.39 4.72
CA GLY A 26 -7.79 9.74 3.62
C GLY A 26 -7.40 9.14 2.28
N THR A 27 -6.11 8.98 2.00
CA THR A 27 -5.63 8.34 0.77
C THR A 27 -5.72 6.81 0.80
N THR A 28 -5.74 6.20 1.98
CA THR A 28 -5.84 4.74 2.14
C THR A 28 -7.28 4.24 2.21
N VAL A 29 -8.17 5.00 2.87
CA VAL A 29 -9.58 4.61 3.04
C VAL A 29 -10.42 5.40 2.02
N VAL A 30 -10.36 4.98 0.76
CA VAL A 30 -11.13 5.63 -0.31
C VAL A 30 -12.39 4.83 -0.59
N PRO A 31 -13.58 5.47 -0.61
CA PRO A 31 -14.87 4.77 -0.79
C PRO A 31 -14.93 3.86 -2.01
N TYR A 32 -14.35 4.28 -3.14
CA TYR A 32 -14.36 3.47 -4.37
C TYR A 32 -13.67 2.11 -4.20
N ASN A 33 -12.63 2.01 -3.35
CA ASN A 33 -11.96 0.74 -3.07
C ASN A 33 -12.90 -0.27 -2.40
N LEU A 34 -13.82 0.19 -1.55
CA LEU A 34 -14.81 -0.66 -0.91
C LEU A 34 -15.82 -1.18 -1.94
N PHE A 35 -16.31 -0.32 -2.84
CA PHE A 35 -17.26 -0.70 -3.89
C PHE A 35 -16.61 -1.65 -4.89
N LEU A 36 -15.39 -1.33 -5.35
CA LEU A 36 -14.63 -2.19 -6.26
C LEU A 36 -14.37 -3.57 -5.63
N HIS A 37 -13.96 -3.61 -4.36
CA HIS A 37 -13.74 -4.88 -3.66
C HIS A 37 -15.03 -5.70 -3.54
N ALA A 38 -16.15 -5.06 -3.21
CA ALA A 38 -17.44 -5.72 -3.12
C ALA A 38 -17.89 -6.28 -4.47
N SER A 39 -17.68 -5.53 -5.56
CA SER A 39 -17.99 -5.95 -6.94
C SER A 39 -17.15 -7.15 -7.35
N LEU A 40 -15.83 -7.11 -7.15
CA LEU A 40 -14.92 -8.22 -7.46
C LEU A 40 -15.23 -9.48 -6.65
N VAL A 41 -15.59 -9.34 -5.38
CA VAL A 41 -16.02 -10.46 -4.54
C VAL A 41 -17.29 -11.08 -5.10
N LYS A 42 -18.28 -10.26 -5.48
CA LYS A 42 -19.54 -10.71 -6.05
C LYS A 42 -19.35 -11.40 -7.41
N GLU A 43 -18.46 -10.90 -8.25
CA GLU A 43 -18.14 -11.49 -9.55
C GLU A 43 -17.50 -12.88 -9.39
N ARG A 44 -16.60 -13.05 -8.42
CA ARG A 44 -15.85 -14.30 -8.24
C ARG A 44 -16.58 -15.34 -7.42
N TRP A 45 -17.38 -14.92 -6.43
CA TRP A 45 -18.09 -15.80 -5.48
C TRP A 45 -19.58 -15.46 -5.43
N ASN A 46 -20.38 -16.19 -6.23
CA ASN A 46 -21.81 -15.93 -6.37
C ASN A 46 -22.68 -16.75 -5.40
N LYS A 47 -22.11 -17.75 -4.70
CA LYS A 47 -22.85 -18.66 -3.84
C LYS A 47 -22.55 -18.42 -2.37
N LYS A 48 -23.53 -18.63 -1.49
CA LYS A 48 -23.35 -18.53 -0.04
C LYS A 48 -22.29 -19.50 0.50
N GLU A 49 -22.13 -20.64 -0.14
CA GLU A 49 -21.16 -21.69 0.20
C GLU A 49 -19.71 -21.18 0.01
N ASP A 50 -19.50 -20.25 -0.91
CA ASP A 50 -18.17 -19.67 -1.21
C ASP A 50 -17.73 -18.60 -0.20
N LEU A 51 -18.60 -18.20 0.72
CA LEU A 51 -18.32 -17.15 1.69
C LEU A 51 -17.07 -17.43 2.54
N SER A 52 -16.86 -18.69 2.89
CA SER A 52 -15.67 -19.12 3.64
C SER A 52 -14.38 -18.93 2.83
N SER A 53 -14.43 -19.21 1.54
CA SER A 53 -13.31 -19.05 0.61
C SER A 53 -13.02 -17.57 0.36
N ALA A 54 -14.06 -16.76 0.16
CA ALA A 54 -13.94 -15.31 0.01
C ALA A 54 -13.30 -14.64 1.24
N LYS A 55 -13.74 -15.05 2.45
CA LYS A 55 -13.14 -14.56 3.71
C LYS A 55 -11.67 -14.94 3.82
N LYS A 56 -11.29 -16.17 3.52
CA LYS A 56 -9.89 -16.63 3.57
C LYS A 56 -9.03 -15.86 2.59
N ASP A 57 -9.48 -15.68 1.36
CA ASP A 57 -8.77 -14.93 0.32
C ASP A 57 -8.54 -13.48 0.75
N THR A 58 -9.58 -12.82 1.26
CA THR A 58 -9.48 -11.44 1.77
C THR A 58 -8.50 -11.33 2.94
N ILE A 59 -8.59 -12.23 3.93
CA ILE A 59 -7.71 -12.22 5.10
C ILE A 59 -6.25 -12.44 4.68
N ILE A 60 -5.99 -13.42 3.82
CA ILE A 60 -4.63 -13.71 3.34
C ILE A 60 -4.08 -12.51 2.56
N SER A 61 -4.86 -11.91 1.68
CA SER A 61 -4.46 -10.75 0.89
C SER A 61 -4.13 -9.54 1.77
N ILE A 62 -4.95 -9.28 2.79
CA ILE A 62 -4.71 -8.17 3.74
C ILE A 62 -3.44 -8.42 4.56
N ILE A 63 -3.24 -9.64 5.06
CA ILE A 63 -2.05 -9.99 5.83
C ILE A 63 -0.78 -9.85 4.97
N LEU A 64 -0.78 -10.39 3.75
CA LEU A 64 0.35 -10.29 2.84
C LEU A 64 0.64 -8.83 2.47
N GLY A 65 -0.38 -8.05 2.11
CA GLY A 65 -0.24 -6.63 1.82
C GLY A 65 0.29 -5.84 3.03
N GLY A 66 -0.20 -6.15 4.22
CA GLY A 66 0.27 -5.56 5.48
C GLY A 66 1.74 -5.88 5.76
N LEU A 67 2.18 -7.12 5.54
CA LEU A 67 3.58 -7.52 5.70
C LEU A 67 4.50 -6.78 4.72
N VAL A 68 4.10 -6.66 3.45
CA VAL A 68 4.85 -5.88 2.45
C VAL A 68 4.93 -4.42 2.86
N SER A 69 3.83 -3.81 3.28
CA SER A 69 3.80 -2.42 3.75
C SER A 69 4.70 -2.22 4.97
N MET A 70 4.69 -3.13 5.94
CA MET A 70 5.61 -3.11 7.08
C MET A 70 7.07 -3.19 6.65
N ALA A 71 7.40 -4.09 5.72
CA ALA A 71 8.76 -4.21 5.20
C ALA A 71 9.23 -2.92 4.55
N ILE A 72 8.37 -2.25 3.78
CA ILE A 72 8.66 -0.95 3.17
C ILE A 72 8.90 0.12 4.24
N ILE A 73 8.04 0.21 5.25
CA ILE A 73 8.17 1.20 6.34
C ILE A 73 9.47 0.98 7.11
N ILE A 74 9.81 -0.27 7.44
CA ILE A 74 11.06 -0.60 8.14
C ILE A 74 12.27 -0.24 7.29
N SER A 75 12.23 -0.54 5.98
CA SER A 75 13.30 -0.18 5.05
C SER A 75 13.45 1.34 4.92
N ALA A 76 12.34 2.06 4.79
CA ALA A 76 12.33 3.51 4.74
C ALA A 76 12.86 4.16 6.03
N ALA A 77 12.51 3.59 7.19
CA ALA A 77 13.00 4.06 8.48
C ALA A 77 14.50 3.83 8.71
N ALA A 78 15.12 2.92 7.96
CA ALA A 78 16.57 2.69 7.97
C ALA A 78 17.34 3.69 7.10
N ILE A 79 16.65 4.44 6.24
CA ILE A 79 17.27 5.48 5.40
C ILE A 79 17.59 6.69 6.27
N GLN A 80 18.86 7.06 6.33
CA GLN A 80 19.32 8.21 7.13
C GLN A 80 19.23 9.55 6.37
N THR A 81 18.74 9.55 5.15
CA THR A 81 18.62 10.73 4.31
C THR A 81 17.38 11.54 4.71
N THR A 82 17.57 12.77 5.16
CA THR A 82 16.50 13.62 5.70
C THR A 82 15.66 14.35 4.66
N ASN A 83 16.09 14.43 3.41
CA ASN A 83 15.40 15.15 2.33
C ASN A 83 15.14 14.22 1.15
N ILE A 84 14.02 13.50 1.19
CA ILE A 84 13.53 12.72 0.06
C ILE A 84 12.48 13.57 -0.65
N THR A 85 12.81 14.09 -1.81
CA THR A 85 11.93 14.96 -2.60
C THR A 85 11.36 14.25 -3.83
N ASN A 86 12.00 13.17 -4.26
CA ASN A 86 11.62 12.41 -5.46
C ASN A 86 11.98 10.93 -5.34
N ALA A 87 11.50 10.13 -6.29
CA ALA A 87 11.76 8.68 -6.34
C ALA A 87 13.25 8.33 -6.50
N ALA A 88 14.05 9.19 -7.14
CA ALA A 88 15.49 8.95 -7.29
C ALA A 88 16.23 9.10 -5.95
N ASP A 89 15.81 10.03 -5.10
CA ASP A 89 16.37 10.19 -3.76
C ASP A 89 16.02 8.98 -2.88
N LEU A 90 14.80 8.44 -3.04
CA LEU A 90 14.40 7.21 -2.36
C LEU A 90 15.28 6.02 -2.81
N ALA A 91 15.57 5.90 -4.12
CA ALA A 91 16.45 4.87 -4.64
C ALA A 91 17.86 4.98 -4.08
N LYS A 92 18.42 6.19 -3.99
CA LYS A 92 19.74 6.45 -3.38
C LYS A 92 19.74 6.09 -1.89
N GLY A 93 18.66 6.41 -1.17
CA GLY A 93 18.49 6.06 0.24
C GLY A 93 18.43 4.54 0.47
N LEU A 94 17.91 3.77 -0.48
CA LEU A 94 17.84 2.31 -0.42
C LEU A 94 19.14 1.61 -0.86
N ALA A 95 20.02 2.30 -1.59
CA ALA A 95 21.26 1.74 -2.11
C ALA A 95 22.15 1.08 -1.03
N PRO A 96 22.30 1.62 0.19
CA PRO A 96 23.08 0.98 1.26
C PRO A 96 22.52 -0.38 1.69
N LEU A 97 21.21 -0.62 1.50
CA LEU A 97 20.52 -1.85 1.91
C LEU A 97 20.48 -2.89 0.79
N TYR A 98 20.26 -2.44 -0.44
CA TYR A 98 19.99 -3.29 -1.60
C TYR A 98 21.02 -3.15 -2.73
N GLY A 99 22.08 -2.36 -2.53
CA GLY A 99 23.12 -2.11 -3.52
C GLY A 99 22.62 -1.34 -4.76
N GLU A 100 23.36 -1.44 -5.84
CA GLU A 100 23.05 -0.78 -7.12
C GLU A 100 21.72 -1.21 -7.76
N PHE A 101 21.20 -2.36 -7.37
CA PHE A 101 19.91 -2.86 -7.86
C PHE A 101 18.71 -2.12 -7.29
N ALA A 102 18.86 -1.37 -6.20
CA ALA A 102 17.77 -0.61 -5.56
C ALA A 102 16.98 0.26 -6.55
N LYS A 103 17.68 0.94 -7.45
CA LYS A 103 17.08 1.80 -8.49
C LYS A 103 16.19 1.03 -9.47
N TYR A 104 16.63 -0.17 -9.88
CA TYR A 104 15.87 -1.00 -10.82
C TYR A 104 14.66 -1.62 -10.17
N PHE A 105 14.78 -2.13 -8.94
CA PHE A 105 13.64 -2.64 -8.17
C PHE A 105 12.61 -1.57 -7.89
N LEU A 106 13.03 -0.37 -7.52
CA LEU A 106 12.12 0.75 -7.30
C LEU A 106 11.42 1.18 -8.58
N ALA A 107 12.16 1.31 -9.69
CA ALA A 107 11.60 1.68 -11.00
C ALA A 107 10.57 0.64 -11.47
N LEU A 108 10.88 -0.65 -11.37
CA LEU A 108 9.97 -1.73 -11.74
C LEU A 108 8.74 -1.75 -10.84
N GLY A 109 8.91 -1.55 -9.54
CA GLY A 109 7.81 -1.47 -8.58
C GLY A 109 6.86 -0.30 -8.86
N LEU A 110 7.40 0.89 -9.13
CA LEU A 110 6.61 2.07 -9.48
C LEU A 110 5.88 1.89 -10.82
N PHE A 111 6.54 1.30 -11.81
CA PHE A 111 5.93 0.99 -13.11
C PHE A 111 4.77 0.00 -12.95
N ALA A 112 4.98 -1.09 -12.23
CA ALA A 112 3.95 -2.09 -11.94
C ALA A 112 2.76 -1.47 -11.17
N ALA A 113 3.04 -0.63 -10.17
CA ALA A 113 2.01 0.10 -9.42
C ALA A 113 1.21 1.05 -10.32
N GLY A 114 1.88 1.75 -11.23
CA GLY A 114 1.24 2.64 -12.21
C GLY A 114 0.29 1.89 -13.14
N ILE A 115 0.71 0.75 -13.68
CA ILE A 115 -0.14 -0.10 -14.52
C ILE A 115 -1.34 -0.62 -13.73
N THR A 116 -1.12 -1.14 -12.53
CA THR A 116 -2.21 -1.66 -11.69
C THR A 116 -3.22 -0.56 -11.37
N SER A 117 -2.78 0.63 -11.01
CA SER A 117 -3.65 1.78 -10.75
C SER A 117 -4.45 2.19 -11.97
N ALA A 118 -3.84 2.20 -13.16
CA ALA A 118 -4.51 2.55 -14.42
C ALA A 118 -5.60 1.53 -14.76
N ILE A 119 -5.31 0.22 -14.63
CA ILE A 119 -6.30 -0.85 -14.88
C ILE A 119 -7.45 -0.77 -13.87
N THR A 120 -7.15 -0.53 -12.59
CA THR A 120 -8.16 -0.40 -11.53
C THR A 120 -9.08 0.78 -11.79
N ALA A 121 -8.52 1.94 -12.13
CA ALA A 121 -9.31 3.14 -12.46
C ALA A 121 -10.22 2.91 -13.67
N ALA A 122 -9.71 2.28 -14.74
CA ALA A 122 -10.50 1.96 -15.93
C ALA A 122 -11.69 1.01 -15.60
N ARG A 123 -11.45 -0.03 -14.79
CA ARG A 123 -12.52 -0.95 -14.35
C ARG A 123 -13.58 -0.23 -13.53
N THR A 124 -13.19 0.62 -12.59
CA THR A 124 -14.15 1.37 -11.76
C THR A 124 -15.08 2.23 -12.61
N ILE A 125 -14.55 2.92 -13.63
CA ILE A 125 -15.35 3.74 -14.56
C ILE A 125 -16.32 2.86 -15.36
N MET A 126 -15.85 1.73 -15.89
CA MET A 126 -16.68 0.81 -16.66
C MET A 126 -17.83 0.20 -15.85
N GLU A 127 -17.60 -0.07 -14.55
CA GLU A 127 -18.64 -0.60 -13.66
C GLU A 127 -19.67 0.49 -13.27
N GLU A 128 -19.26 1.75 -13.16
CA GLU A 128 -20.15 2.88 -12.89
C GLU A 128 -21.09 3.16 -14.08
N ASP A 129 -20.58 3.06 -15.30
CA ASP A 129 -21.38 3.24 -16.53
C ASP A 129 -22.35 2.08 -16.79
N ALA A 130 -22.15 0.92 -16.15
CA ALA A 130 -22.98 -0.27 -16.35
C ALA A 130 -24.17 -0.38 -15.36
N GLN A 131 -24.30 0.54 -14.41
CA GLN A 131 -25.40 0.61 -13.43
C GLN A 131 -26.45 1.63 -13.82
#